data_8dcecebc3cf88a0e9a2a0dbde21fcf0b
#
_entry.id   8dcecebc3cf88a0e9a2a0dbde21fcf0b
#
_cell.length_a   1.000
_cell.length_b   1.000
_cell.length_c   1.000
_cell.angle_alpha   90.00
_cell.angle_beta   90.00
_cell.angle_gamma   90.00
#
_symmetry.space_group_name_H-M   'P 1'
#
loop_
_entity.id
_entity.type
_entity.pdbx_description
1 polymer ?
#
loop_
_entity_poly.entity_id
_entity_poly.type
_entity_poly.pdbx_seq_one_letter_code
_entity_poly.pdbx_strand_id
1 'polypeptide(L)'
;STPSNSSAASDVYKRQLVDGEIWGRGTIDDKGPAIISLFAVKALMDDGMKFSKRVRVIFGCNEETGSKCVEHYLEVDEPISYGVSPDSEFPVIFAEKTINGIELKGKSDCGNDVKLVRLDGGIVINAVPDICTFTLETSKENALKIADEIEGKLLKNSVASSHTVHGGEIDFKVFGKAAHGSIPQCGVNAISYSLDALKDVVDCDFVRIYNTYISTCVHGEKLGCYAHDEYGDIAVNVGLCTFENGEYSIKINSRLPFSTDTNTMFNSIKETLKCENGVKLLLLSDSKGFKIDPNSKMIQVLTNAYRKVTGDVKSEPICTLSLIHI
;
A
#
# COMPACT_ATOMS: atom_id res chain seq x y z
N SER A 1 -18.14 10.94 -1.79
CA SER A 1 -19.46 10.29 -1.86
C SER A 1 -19.77 9.95 -3.30
N THR A 2 -19.64 8.68 -3.68
CA THR A 2 -20.08 8.18 -4.99
C THR A 2 -21.61 8.32 -5.06
N PRO A 3 -22.15 8.95 -6.11
CA PRO A 3 -23.60 9.03 -6.28
C PRO A 3 -24.19 7.63 -6.48
N SER A 4 -25.18 7.28 -5.69
CA SER A 4 -25.87 5.97 -5.73
C SER A 4 -26.92 5.84 -6.84
N ASN A 5 -26.79 6.60 -7.93
CA ASN A 5 -27.73 6.55 -9.05
C ASN A 5 -27.14 5.83 -10.25
N SER A 6 -27.85 4.88 -10.84
CA SER A 6 -27.45 4.14 -12.04
C SER A 6 -27.15 5.04 -13.25
N SER A 7 -27.75 6.23 -13.34
CA SER A 7 -27.41 7.26 -14.32
C SER A 7 -26.03 7.90 -14.07
N ALA A 8 -25.66 8.12 -12.81
CA ALA A 8 -24.36 8.67 -12.44
C ALA A 8 -23.22 7.66 -12.70
N ALA A 9 -23.46 6.37 -12.49
CA ALA A 9 -22.50 5.32 -12.81
C ALA A 9 -22.23 5.25 -14.34
N SER A 10 -23.23 5.51 -15.18
CA SER A 10 -23.04 5.57 -16.63
C SER A 10 -22.26 6.81 -17.07
N ASP A 11 -22.35 7.91 -16.33
CA ASP A 11 -21.61 9.15 -16.63
C ASP A 11 -20.11 9.06 -16.26
N VAL A 12 -19.76 8.26 -15.26
CA VAL A 12 -18.34 8.01 -14.91
C VAL A 12 -17.58 7.34 -16.07
N TYR A 13 -18.27 6.59 -16.92
CA TYR A 13 -17.66 5.95 -18.10
C TYR A 13 -17.76 6.79 -19.39
N LYS A 14 -18.56 7.85 -19.38
CA LYS A 14 -18.66 8.78 -20.51
C LYS A 14 -17.70 9.93 -20.27
N ARG A 15 -16.65 10.00 -21.09
CA ARG A 15 -15.79 11.17 -21.11
C ARG A 15 -16.63 12.44 -21.36
N GLN A 16 -16.38 13.45 -20.60
CA GLN A 16 -17.02 14.77 -20.71
C GLN A 16 -15.94 15.83 -20.93
N LEU A 17 -16.24 16.82 -21.76
CA LEU A 17 -15.44 18.01 -21.89
C LEU A 17 -16.16 19.12 -21.10
N VAL A 18 -15.55 19.55 -19.99
CA VAL A 18 -16.10 20.59 -19.11
C VAL A 18 -15.01 21.62 -18.88
N ASP A 19 -15.28 22.86 -19.21
CA ASP A 19 -14.35 24.01 -19.04
C ASP A 19 -12.95 23.79 -19.65
N GLY A 20 -12.89 23.06 -20.77
CA GLY A 20 -11.64 22.72 -21.46
C GLY A 20 -10.89 21.50 -20.90
N GLU A 21 -11.40 20.86 -19.87
CA GLU A 21 -10.86 19.66 -19.25
C GLU A 21 -11.63 18.39 -19.68
N ILE A 22 -10.90 17.30 -19.89
CA ILE A 22 -11.49 15.99 -20.21
C ILE A 22 -11.66 15.19 -18.92
N TRP A 23 -12.90 14.97 -18.52
CA TRP A 23 -13.26 14.16 -17.36
C TRP A 23 -13.66 12.75 -17.79
N GLY A 24 -13.09 11.73 -17.15
CA GLY A 24 -13.43 10.33 -17.41
C GLY A 24 -12.43 9.34 -16.83
N ARG A 25 -12.80 8.07 -16.80
CA ARG A 25 -11.92 7.00 -16.33
C ARG A 25 -10.66 6.91 -17.21
N GLY A 26 -9.48 6.98 -16.58
CA GLY A 26 -8.19 6.84 -17.24
C GLY A 26 -7.73 8.07 -18.03
N THR A 27 -8.35 9.24 -17.84
CA THR A 27 -7.91 10.46 -18.54
C THR A 27 -6.54 10.94 -18.07
N ILE A 28 -6.20 10.72 -16.80
CA ILE A 28 -4.89 10.98 -16.23
C ILE A 28 -4.07 9.69 -16.22
N ASP A 29 -4.62 8.61 -15.65
CA ASP A 29 -3.99 7.32 -15.43
C ASP A 29 -4.72 6.26 -16.30
N ASP A 30 -4.17 5.87 -17.46
CA ASP A 30 -2.96 6.40 -18.14
C ASP A 30 -3.22 6.70 -19.64
N LYS A 31 -4.47 6.97 -20.06
CA LYS A 31 -4.82 7.23 -21.47
C LYS A 31 -4.26 8.57 -21.98
N GLY A 32 -4.18 9.58 -21.11
CA GLY A 32 -3.58 10.87 -21.46
C GLY A 32 -2.11 10.72 -21.85
N PRO A 33 -1.24 10.24 -20.98
CA PRO A 33 0.16 9.98 -21.28
C PRO A 33 0.39 9.02 -22.45
N ALA A 34 -0.44 7.98 -22.60
CA ALA A 34 -0.38 7.04 -23.73
C ALA A 34 -0.59 7.75 -25.08
N ILE A 35 -1.63 8.59 -25.18
CA ILE A 35 -1.92 9.38 -26.39
C ILE A 35 -0.85 10.45 -26.63
N ILE A 36 -0.38 11.13 -25.58
CA ILE A 36 0.71 12.13 -25.68
C ILE A 36 1.96 11.47 -26.26
N SER A 37 2.32 10.27 -25.80
CA SER A 37 3.49 9.52 -26.30
C SER A 37 3.37 9.21 -27.79
N LEU A 38 2.20 8.77 -28.24
CA LEU A 38 1.95 8.50 -29.66
C LEU A 38 2.08 9.78 -30.51
N PHE A 39 1.47 10.88 -30.03
CA PHE A 39 1.52 12.16 -30.76
C PHE A 39 2.91 12.81 -30.71
N ALA A 40 3.70 12.60 -29.65
CA ALA A 40 5.09 13.04 -29.63
C ALA A 40 5.93 12.37 -30.72
N VAL A 41 5.79 11.06 -30.90
CA VAL A 41 6.45 10.33 -32.00
C VAL A 41 5.96 10.84 -33.37
N LYS A 42 4.65 11.02 -33.53
CA LYS A 42 4.07 11.56 -34.76
C LYS A 42 4.59 12.96 -35.09
N ALA A 43 4.63 13.86 -34.12
CA ALA A 43 5.14 15.23 -34.31
C ALA A 43 6.59 15.24 -34.81
N LEU A 44 7.45 14.38 -34.24
CA LEU A 44 8.83 14.26 -34.68
C LEU A 44 8.93 13.73 -36.15
N MET A 45 8.04 12.81 -36.53
CA MET A 45 7.98 12.30 -37.90
C MET A 45 7.47 13.38 -38.88
N ASP A 46 6.44 14.11 -38.49
CA ASP A 46 5.89 15.23 -39.30
C ASP A 46 6.93 16.34 -39.51
N ASP A 47 7.81 16.55 -38.53
CA ASP A 47 8.95 17.49 -38.58
C ASP A 47 10.15 16.96 -39.41
N GLY A 48 10.00 15.78 -40.01
CA GLY A 48 10.97 15.17 -40.89
C GLY A 48 12.10 14.44 -40.18
N MET A 49 11.99 14.19 -38.86
CA MET A 49 13.02 13.43 -38.13
C MET A 49 13.08 11.99 -38.64
N LYS A 50 14.32 11.55 -38.92
CA LYS A 50 14.62 10.14 -39.24
C LYS A 50 15.21 9.47 -38.02
N PHE A 51 14.48 8.51 -37.47
CA PHE A 51 14.97 7.73 -36.33
C PHE A 51 16.09 6.77 -36.79
N SER A 52 17.20 6.78 -36.05
CA SER A 52 18.31 5.84 -36.26
C SER A 52 18.04 4.44 -35.68
N LYS A 53 16.98 4.31 -34.87
CA LYS A 53 16.52 3.08 -34.26
C LYS A 53 15.01 2.94 -34.43
N ARG A 54 14.50 1.72 -34.35
CA ARG A 54 13.05 1.48 -34.31
C ARG A 54 12.47 2.04 -33.01
N VAL A 55 11.41 2.85 -33.14
CA VAL A 55 10.59 3.34 -32.04
C VAL A 55 9.32 2.49 -31.98
N ARG A 56 9.00 2.01 -30.79
CA ARG A 56 7.76 1.26 -30.51
C ARG A 56 6.96 1.98 -29.43
N VAL A 57 5.68 2.15 -29.65
CA VAL A 57 4.72 2.55 -28.62
C VAL A 57 3.94 1.30 -28.24
N ILE A 58 4.05 0.89 -26.98
CA ILE A 58 3.51 -0.36 -26.47
C ILE A 58 2.36 -0.01 -25.52
N PHE A 59 1.19 -0.54 -25.77
CA PHE A 59 0.02 -0.39 -24.88
C PHE A 59 -0.18 -1.68 -24.11
N GLY A 60 0.01 -1.63 -22.80
CA GLY A 60 -0.29 -2.72 -21.89
C GLY A 60 -1.77 -2.80 -21.55
N CYS A 61 -2.23 -3.88 -20.96
CA CYS A 61 -3.65 -4.10 -20.63
C CYS A 61 -3.92 -4.50 -19.18
N ASN A 62 -2.92 -4.72 -18.34
CA ASN A 62 -3.12 -5.12 -16.94
C ASN A 62 -2.06 -4.56 -15.98
N GLU A 63 -1.72 -3.29 -16.14
CA GLU A 63 -0.74 -2.61 -15.26
C GLU A 63 -1.17 -2.71 -13.80
N GLU A 64 -2.39 -2.33 -13.45
CA GLU A 64 -3.01 -2.34 -12.12
C GLU A 64 -3.05 -3.73 -11.44
N THR A 65 -2.86 -4.80 -12.22
CA THR A 65 -2.93 -6.19 -11.76
C THR A 65 -1.64 -6.98 -11.96
N GLY A 66 -0.50 -6.30 -12.15
CA GLY A 66 0.85 -6.87 -12.17
C GLY A 66 1.49 -7.04 -13.53
N SER A 67 1.08 -6.27 -14.55
CA SER A 67 1.80 -6.08 -15.85
C SER A 67 2.22 -7.35 -16.61
N LYS A 68 1.51 -8.47 -16.44
CA LYS A 68 1.81 -9.75 -17.10
C LYS A 68 1.87 -9.65 -18.64
N CYS A 69 1.15 -8.71 -19.20
CA CYS A 69 1.20 -8.43 -20.65
C CYS A 69 2.59 -7.91 -21.07
N VAL A 70 3.27 -7.14 -20.23
CA VAL A 70 4.62 -6.64 -20.50
C VAL A 70 5.64 -7.77 -20.34
N GLU A 71 5.51 -8.60 -19.30
CA GLU A 71 6.34 -9.80 -19.11
C GLU A 71 6.26 -10.69 -20.37
N HIS A 72 5.05 -11.03 -20.81
CA HIS A 72 4.85 -11.83 -22.02
C HIS A 72 5.44 -11.16 -23.28
N TYR A 73 5.26 -9.84 -23.43
CA TYR A 73 5.84 -9.10 -24.56
C TYR A 73 7.36 -9.22 -24.58
N LEU A 74 8.02 -9.11 -23.44
CA LEU A 74 9.48 -9.23 -23.33
C LEU A 74 9.99 -10.66 -23.59
N GLU A 75 9.16 -11.68 -23.44
CA GLU A 75 9.50 -13.07 -23.76
C GLU A 75 9.41 -13.37 -25.27
N VAL A 76 8.46 -12.75 -25.97
CA VAL A 76 8.12 -13.16 -27.34
C VAL A 76 8.60 -12.19 -28.42
N ASP A 77 8.98 -10.96 -28.07
CA ASP A 77 9.43 -9.94 -29.04
C ASP A 77 10.93 -9.61 -28.87
N GLU A 78 11.46 -8.85 -29.80
CA GLU A 78 12.85 -8.43 -29.80
C GLU A 78 13.19 -7.58 -28.54
N PRO A 79 14.37 -7.76 -27.96
CA PRO A 79 14.83 -7.01 -26.79
C PRO A 79 14.74 -5.50 -26.98
N ILE A 80 14.28 -4.80 -25.96
CA ILE A 80 14.23 -3.33 -25.91
C ILE A 80 15.57 -2.81 -25.40
N SER A 81 16.21 -1.90 -26.13
CA SER A 81 17.47 -1.28 -25.69
C SER A 81 17.23 -0.18 -24.64
N TYR A 82 16.15 0.58 -24.80
CA TYR A 82 15.73 1.66 -23.90
C TYR A 82 14.21 1.71 -23.90
N GLY A 83 13.62 1.90 -22.72
CA GLY A 83 12.19 2.09 -22.54
C GLY A 83 11.92 3.24 -21.57
N VAL A 84 10.82 3.94 -21.79
CA VAL A 84 10.28 4.96 -20.89
C VAL A 84 8.80 4.66 -20.70
N SER A 85 8.37 4.59 -19.46
CA SER A 85 6.94 4.57 -19.11
C SER A 85 6.54 5.95 -18.66
N PRO A 86 5.60 6.63 -19.33
CA PRO A 86 5.15 7.97 -18.96
C PRO A 86 4.03 7.96 -17.92
N ASP A 87 4.10 7.05 -16.98
CA ASP A 87 3.07 6.75 -15.97
C ASP A 87 3.59 7.04 -14.57
N SER A 88 4.23 8.18 -14.37
CA SER A 88 4.78 8.52 -13.08
C SER A 88 5.20 10.00 -12.98
N GLU A 89 5.94 10.32 -11.92
CA GLU A 89 6.34 11.68 -11.57
C GLU A 89 7.55 12.17 -12.37
N PHE A 90 7.68 13.49 -12.48
CA PHE A 90 8.80 14.20 -13.11
C PHE A 90 9.89 14.58 -12.10
N PRO A 91 11.17 14.76 -12.51
CA PRO A 91 11.67 14.72 -13.89
C PRO A 91 11.83 13.31 -14.47
N VAL A 92 12.17 12.31 -13.68
CA VAL A 92 12.29 10.90 -14.08
C VAL A 92 12.46 10.04 -12.83
N ILE A 93 11.80 8.90 -12.81
CA ILE A 93 12.02 7.86 -11.81
C ILE A 93 13.16 6.98 -12.29
N PHE A 94 14.25 6.92 -11.53
CA PHE A 94 15.42 6.09 -11.84
C PHE A 94 15.47 4.82 -11.00
N ALA A 95 14.67 4.73 -9.94
CA ALA A 95 14.66 3.59 -9.04
C ALA A 95 13.29 3.40 -8.41
N GLU A 96 12.90 2.16 -8.23
CA GLU A 96 11.67 1.76 -7.54
C GLU A 96 11.99 0.63 -6.57
N LYS A 97 11.54 0.77 -5.31
CA LYS A 97 11.75 -0.23 -4.27
C LYS A 97 10.93 -1.50 -4.56
N THR A 98 11.46 -2.65 -4.17
CA THR A 98 10.71 -3.92 -4.21
C THR A 98 9.44 -3.81 -3.37
N ILE A 99 8.33 -4.27 -3.94
CA ILE A 99 7.02 -4.29 -3.29
C ILE A 99 6.64 -5.73 -3.04
N ASN A 100 6.33 -6.07 -1.80
CA ASN A 100 5.77 -7.36 -1.51
C ASN A 100 4.51 -7.31 -0.64
N GLY A 101 3.73 -8.38 -0.73
CA GLY A 101 2.62 -8.67 0.15
C GLY A 101 2.89 -9.97 0.90
N ILE A 102 2.72 -9.96 2.21
CA ILE A 102 2.77 -11.16 3.04
C ILE A 102 1.51 -11.31 3.85
N GLU A 103 1.22 -12.55 4.26
CA GLU A 103 0.11 -12.86 5.16
C GLU A 103 0.62 -13.66 6.35
N LEU A 104 0.27 -13.20 7.55
CA LEU A 104 0.35 -13.95 8.79
C LEU A 104 -1.04 -14.47 9.10
N LYS A 105 -1.20 -15.78 9.26
CA LYS A 105 -2.49 -16.37 9.62
C LYS A 105 -2.34 -17.53 10.59
N GLY A 106 -3.38 -17.74 11.37
CA GLY A 106 -3.41 -18.81 12.36
C GLY A 106 -4.78 -18.94 13.01
N LYS A 107 -4.80 -19.77 14.05
CA LYS A 107 -5.94 -19.92 14.94
C LYS A 107 -5.59 -19.36 16.31
N SER A 108 -6.56 -18.81 16.99
CA SER A 108 -6.40 -18.25 18.32
C SER A 108 -7.70 -18.45 19.10
N ASP A 109 -7.57 -19.07 20.26
CA ASP A 109 -8.64 -19.06 21.24
C ASP A 109 -8.55 -17.73 22.02
N CYS A 110 -9.70 -17.18 22.38
CA CYS A 110 -9.79 -16.01 23.24
C CYS A 110 -10.36 -16.41 24.60
N GLY A 111 -9.83 -15.77 25.66
CA GLY A 111 -10.22 -16.06 27.05
C GLY A 111 -11.70 -15.87 27.35
N ASN A 112 -12.10 -16.27 28.55
CA ASN A 112 -13.50 -16.44 28.91
C ASN A 112 -14.19 -15.17 29.43
N ASP A 113 -13.43 -14.23 30.03
CA ASP A 113 -14.03 -13.06 30.69
C ASP A 113 -14.40 -11.97 29.69
N VAL A 114 -13.51 -11.68 28.76
CA VAL A 114 -13.73 -10.79 27.60
C VAL A 114 -13.26 -11.49 26.36
N LYS A 115 -14.19 -11.81 25.49
CA LYS A 115 -13.90 -12.56 24.26
C LYS A 115 -13.96 -11.66 23.05
N LEU A 116 -12.91 -11.67 22.22
CA LEU A 116 -12.98 -11.11 20.89
C LEU A 116 -13.75 -12.09 19.98
N VAL A 117 -14.87 -11.64 19.45
CA VAL A 117 -15.76 -12.42 18.58
C VAL A 117 -15.37 -12.24 17.12
N ARG A 118 -15.19 -10.98 16.74
CA ARG A 118 -14.88 -10.57 15.37
C ARG A 118 -14.01 -9.34 15.36
N LEU A 119 -13.13 -9.24 14.36
CA LEU A 119 -12.44 -8.02 13.98
C LEU A 119 -12.34 -7.96 12.46
N ASP A 120 -12.58 -6.79 11.90
CA ASP A 120 -12.48 -6.52 10.47
C ASP A 120 -11.90 -5.12 10.25
N GLY A 121 -10.81 -5.03 9.49
CA GLY A 121 -10.16 -3.76 9.22
C GLY A 121 -9.46 -3.73 7.87
N GLY A 122 -9.58 -2.57 7.22
CA GLY A 122 -9.00 -2.30 5.92
C GLY A 122 -9.84 -2.77 4.74
N ILE A 123 -9.49 -2.26 3.55
CA ILE A 123 -10.18 -2.56 2.28
C ILE A 123 -9.17 -3.08 1.25
N VAL A 124 -7.96 -2.51 1.24
CA VAL A 124 -6.89 -2.85 0.32
C VAL A 124 -5.55 -2.95 1.06
N ILE A 125 -4.68 -3.84 0.59
CA ILE A 125 -3.41 -4.14 1.29
C ILE A 125 -2.42 -2.97 1.26
N ASN A 126 -2.46 -2.14 0.22
CA ASN A 126 -1.52 -1.05 -0.04
C ASN A 126 -1.97 0.33 0.49
N ALA A 127 -2.97 0.36 1.35
CA ALA A 127 -3.40 1.57 2.06
C ALA A 127 -3.37 1.38 3.57
N VAL A 128 -3.13 2.45 4.31
CA VAL A 128 -3.30 2.48 5.77
C VAL A 128 -4.79 2.46 6.07
N PRO A 129 -5.30 1.48 6.85
CA PRO A 129 -6.71 1.39 7.20
C PRO A 129 -7.16 2.57 8.06
N ASP A 130 -8.18 3.26 7.60
CA ASP A 130 -8.84 4.36 8.33
C ASP A 130 -10.06 3.90 9.14
N ILE A 131 -10.49 2.64 8.97
CA ILE A 131 -11.59 2.04 9.74
C ILE A 131 -11.19 0.64 10.17
N CYS A 132 -11.49 0.33 11.44
CA CYS A 132 -11.47 -1.02 11.99
C CYS A 132 -12.74 -1.20 12.85
N THR A 133 -13.40 -2.33 12.70
CA THR A 133 -14.55 -2.72 13.54
C THR A 133 -14.22 -4.00 14.28
N PHE A 134 -14.70 -4.10 15.52
CA PHE A 134 -14.60 -5.33 16.28
C PHE A 134 -15.75 -5.49 17.26
N THR A 135 -16.08 -6.73 17.57
CA THR A 135 -17.12 -7.13 18.50
C THR A 135 -16.51 -7.92 19.67
N LEU A 136 -16.87 -7.53 20.88
CA LEU A 136 -16.50 -8.24 22.11
C LEU A 136 -17.74 -8.81 22.79
N GLU A 137 -17.57 -9.94 23.46
CA GLU A 137 -18.53 -10.51 24.40
C GLU A 137 -17.96 -10.54 25.81
N THR A 138 -18.78 -10.14 26.80
CA THR A 138 -18.46 -10.19 28.23
C THR A 138 -19.75 -10.26 29.06
N SER A 139 -19.63 -10.22 30.40
CA SER A 139 -20.82 -10.10 31.26
C SER A 139 -21.48 -8.72 31.10
N LYS A 140 -22.81 -8.67 31.28
CA LYS A 140 -23.59 -7.40 31.21
C LYS A 140 -23.09 -6.36 32.19
N GLU A 141 -22.67 -6.80 33.38
CA GLU A 141 -22.16 -5.95 34.45
C GLU A 141 -20.84 -5.26 34.09
N ASN A 142 -20.01 -5.91 33.27
CA ASN A 142 -18.70 -5.42 32.90
C ASN A 142 -18.67 -4.67 31.56
N ALA A 143 -19.69 -4.84 30.72
CA ALA A 143 -19.68 -4.38 29.35
C ALA A 143 -19.40 -2.88 29.21
N LEU A 144 -20.11 -2.02 29.96
CA LEU A 144 -19.88 -0.57 29.91
C LEU A 144 -18.48 -0.19 30.41
N LYS A 145 -18.00 -0.81 31.50
CA LYS A 145 -16.67 -0.52 32.04
C LYS A 145 -15.56 -0.87 31.04
N ILE A 146 -15.73 -1.99 30.36
CA ILE A 146 -14.77 -2.43 29.34
C ILE A 146 -14.81 -1.50 28.12
N ALA A 147 -16.00 -1.09 27.69
CA ALA A 147 -16.15 -0.12 26.61
C ALA A 147 -15.47 1.21 26.94
N ASP A 148 -15.72 1.76 28.13
CA ASP A 148 -15.10 3.01 28.61
C ASP A 148 -13.56 2.89 28.68
N GLU A 149 -13.05 1.74 29.15
CA GLU A 149 -11.62 1.47 29.23
C GLU A 149 -10.96 1.48 27.84
N ILE A 150 -11.54 0.79 26.87
CA ILE A 150 -11.02 0.73 25.48
C ILE A 150 -11.10 2.11 24.84
N GLU A 151 -12.22 2.81 24.95
CA GLU A 151 -12.37 4.17 24.42
C GLU A 151 -11.33 5.11 25.04
N GLY A 152 -11.11 5.03 26.36
CA GLY A 152 -10.08 5.81 27.05
C GLY A 152 -8.66 5.54 26.53
N LYS A 153 -8.33 4.28 26.19
CA LYS A 153 -7.03 3.91 25.58
C LYS A 153 -6.88 4.49 24.17
N LEU A 154 -7.91 4.42 23.35
CA LEU A 154 -7.93 4.99 22.00
C LEU A 154 -7.80 6.51 22.03
N LEU A 155 -8.55 7.17 22.93
CA LEU A 155 -8.52 8.62 23.09
C LEU A 155 -7.15 9.13 23.56
N LYS A 156 -6.44 8.41 24.45
CA LYS A 156 -5.06 8.74 24.84
C LYS A 156 -4.09 8.78 23.65
N ASN A 157 -4.35 7.99 22.63
CA ASN A 157 -3.61 7.96 21.38
C ASN A 157 -4.18 8.93 20.32
N SER A 158 -5.14 9.79 20.69
CA SER A 158 -5.82 10.70 19.77
C SER A 158 -6.56 9.98 18.62
N VAL A 159 -7.03 8.75 18.86
CA VAL A 159 -7.79 7.95 17.92
C VAL A 159 -9.27 7.98 18.31
N ALA A 160 -10.10 8.43 17.39
CA ALA A 160 -11.55 8.50 17.60
C ALA A 160 -12.17 7.11 17.46
N SER A 161 -13.22 6.86 18.26
CA SER A 161 -14.02 5.65 18.16
C SER A 161 -15.48 5.92 18.44
N SER A 162 -16.34 4.98 18.10
CA SER A 162 -17.71 4.88 18.56
C SER A 162 -18.00 3.45 18.97
N HIS A 163 -18.86 3.26 19.96
CA HIS A 163 -19.28 1.93 20.38
C HIS A 163 -20.76 1.85 20.68
N THR A 164 -21.30 0.65 20.65
CA THR A 164 -22.64 0.32 21.13
C THR A 164 -22.55 -0.89 22.04
N VAL A 165 -23.40 -0.89 23.12
CA VAL A 165 -23.46 -1.98 24.10
C VAL A 165 -24.85 -2.57 24.10
N HIS A 166 -24.97 -3.85 23.82
CA HIS A 166 -26.20 -4.62 23.80
C HIS A 166 -26.09 -5.82 24.75
N GLY A 167 -26.53 -5.63 26.01
CA GLY A 167 -26.35 -6.67 27.03
C GLY A 167 -24.86 -6.88 27.35
N GLY A 168 -24.33 -8.04 26.98
CA GLY A 168 -22.90 -8.38 27.12
C GLY A 168 -22.09 -8.23 25.85
N GLU A 169 -22.71 -7.83 24.75
CA GLU A 169 -22.04 -7.61 23.46
C GLU A 169 -21.65 -6.12 23.31
N ILE A 170 -20.44 -5.87 22.83
CA ILE A 170 -19.89 -4.52 22.62
C ILE A 170 -19.35 -4.45 21.19
N ASP A 171 -19.96 -3.59 20.37
CA ASP A 171 -19.49 -3.31 19.02
C ASP A 171 -18.70 -2.01 18.98
N PHE A 172 -17.49 -2.06 18.47
CA PHE A 172 -16.64 -0.89 18.26
C PHE A 172 -16.44 -0.58 16.79
N LYS A 173 -16.35 0.71 16.51
CA LYS A 173 -15.83 1.24 15.24
C LYS A 173 -14.76 2.28 15.56
N VAL A 174 -13.54 2.01 15.13
CA VAL A 174 -12.35 2.83 15.35
C VAL A 174 -12.02 3.58 14.07
N PHE A 175 -11.73 4.89 14.19
CA PHE A 175 -11.44 5.78 13.08
C PHE A 175 -9.97 6.20 13.11
N GLY A 176 -9.26 5.81 12.08
CA GLY A 176 -7.88 6.20 11.82
C GLY A 176 -7.79 7.32 10.78
N LYS A 177 -6.67 7.31 10.06
CA LYS A 177 -6.41 8.23 8.94
C LYS A 177 -5.76 7.46 7.81
N ALA A 178 -6.41 7.45 6.64
CA ALA A 178 -5.86 6.82 5.44
C ALA A 178 -4.55 7.49 5.01
N ALA A 179 -3.63 6.67 4.52
CA ALA A 179 -2.44 7.10 3.81
C ALA A 179 -2.04 5.99 2.82
N HIS A 180 -1.19 6.30 1.86
CA HIS A 180 -0.64 5.28 0.99
C HIS A 180 0.28 4.33 1.78
N GLY A 181 0.22 3.01 1.52
CA GLY A 181 0.99 2.00 2.26
C GLY A 181 2.51 2.13 2.15
N SER A 182 3.01 2.96 1.24
CA SER A 182 4.43 3.28 1.12
C SER A 182 4.92 4.29 2.17
N ILE A 183 4.01 5.08 2.73
CA ILE A 183 4.28 6.11 3.74
C ILE A 183 3.35 5.92 4.95
N PRO A 184 3.37 4.75 5.58
CA PRO A 184 2.40 4.41 6.62
C PRO A 184 2.47 5.36 7.84
N GLN A 185 3.61 5.99 8.07
CA GLN A 185 3.80 7.00 9.12
C GLN A 185 2.97 8.28 8.92
N CYS A 186 2.46 8.55 7.71
CA CYS A 186 1.58 9.70 7.42
C CYS A 186 0.11 9.40 7.74
N GLY A 187 -0.23 8.14 8.00
CA GLY A 187 -1.54 7.66 8.39
C GLY A 187 -1.69 7.37 9.87
N VAL A 188 -2.89 6.95 10.25
CA VAL A 188 -3.21 6.39 11.58
C VAL A 188 -3.92 5.07 11.33
N ASN A 189 -3.23 3.95 11.56
CA ASN A 189 -3.73 2.62 11.25
C ASN A 189 -4.79 2.18 12.29
N ALA A 190 -6.06 2.20 11.90
CA ALA A 190 -7.18 1.84 12.79
C ALA A 190 -7.06 0.41 13.35
N ILE A 191 -6.50 -0.54 12.59
CA ILE A 191 -6.27 -1.92 13.05
C ILE A 191 -5.27 -1.93 14.20
N SER A 192 -4.11 -1.29 14.01
CA SER A 192 -3.03 -1.30 15.00
C SER A 192 -3.46 -0.68 16.32
N TYR A 193 -4.18 0.43 16.28
CA TYR A 193 -4.68 1.08 17.49
C TYR A 193 -5.84 0.32 18.13
N SER A 194 -6.68 -0.37 17.37
CA SER A 194 -7.70 -1.28 17.91
C SER A 194 -7.04 -2.41 18.70
N LEU A 195 -6.06 -3.09 18.10
CA LEU A 195 -5.37 -4.21 18.75
C LEU A 195 -4.47 -3.76 19.91
N ASP A 196 -3.90 -2.55 19.86
CA ASP A 196 -3.18 -1.96 20.99
C ASP A 196 -4.13 -1.68 22.18
N ALA A 197 -5.33 -1.17 21.92
CA ALA A 197 -6.34 -0.93 22.97
C ALA A 197 -6.84 -2.24 23.60
N LEU A 198 -6.85 -3.33 22.85
CA LEU A 198 -7.31 -4.66 23.30
C LEU A 198 -6.27 -5.46 24.09
N LYS A 199 -4.98 -5.12 24.03
CA LYS A 199 -3.87 -5.96 24.53
C LYS A 199 -3.94 -6.35 26.01
N ASP A 200 -4.51 -5.45 26.84
CA ASP A 200 -4.64 -5.65 28.30
C ASP A 200 -6.11 -5.97 28.70
N VAL A 201 -7.00 -6.11 27.73
CA VAL A 201 -8.44 -6.31 27.96
C VAL A 201 -8.85 -7.72 27.55
N VAL A 202 -8.26 -8.23 26.50
CA VAL A 202 -8.61 -9.53 25.89
C VAL A 202 -7.43 -10.49 26.01
N ASP A 203 -7.63 -11.61 26.68
CA ASP A 203 -6.67 -12.72 26.69
C ASP A 203 -6.85 -13.55 25.40
N CYS A 204 -6.09 -13.22 24.37
CA CYS A 204 -6.21 -13.80 23.05
C CYS A 204 -4.84 -13.83 22.37
N ASP A 205 -4.38 -15.00 21.94
CA ASP A 205 -3.08 -15.16 21.29
C ASP A 205 -2.93 -14.29 20.04
N PHE A 206 -3.98 -14.12 19.25
CA PHE A 206 -3.96 -13.23 18.10
C PHE A 206 -3.61 -11.78 18.50
N VAL A 207 -4.28 -11.25 19.55
CA VAL A 207 -4.02 -9.89 20.07
C VAL A 207 -2.59 -9.79 20.60
N ARG A 208 -2.14 -10.80 21.34
CA ARG A 208 -0.76 -10.89 21.87
C ARG A 208 0.28 -10.92 20.74
N ILE A 209 0.11 -11.80 19.74
CA ILE A 209 1.00 -11.94 18.58
C ILE A 209 1.10 -10.62 17.83
N TYR A 210 -0.04 -9.99 17.53
CA TYR A 210 -0.04 -8.70 16.85
C TYR A 210 0.77 -7.64 17.61
N ASN A 211 0.52 -7.48 18.90
CA ASN A 211 1.18 -6.46 19.72
C ASN A 211 2.66 -6.76 19.99
N THR A 212 3.03 -8.03 20.04
CA THR A 212 4.42 -8.45 20.22
C THR A 212 5.25 -8.19 18.97
N TYR A 213 4.75 -8.58 17.80
CA TYR A 213 5.53 -8.64 16.57
C TYR A 213 5.22 -7.54 15.55
N ILE A 214 4.10 -6.83 15.70
CA ILE A 214 3.71 -5.77 14.75
C ILE A 214 3.46 -4.46 15.50
N SER A 215 2.41 -4.41 16.31
CA SER A 215 2.00 -3.22 17.07
C SER A 215 1.70 -2.02 16.12
N THR A 216 2.15 -0.83 16.50
CA THR A 216 2.07 0.39 15.70
C THR A 216 3.35 0.68 14.91
N CYS A 217 4.31 -0.28 14.86
CA CYS A 217 5.55 -0.11 14.13
C CYS A 217 5.34 -0.15 12.62
N VAL A 218 5.99 0.76 11.91
CA VAL A 218 5.85 0.91 10.46
C VAL A 218 7.15 0.62 9.68
N HIS A 219 8.21 0.23 10.38
CA HIS A 219 9.52 -0.11 9.78
C HIS A 219 9.95 -1.54 10.07
N GLY A 220 9.05 -2.39 10.59
CA GLY A 220 9.29 -3.82 10.77
C GLY A 220 10.26 -4.21 11.87
N GLU A 221 10.55 -3.31 12.82
CA GLU A 221 11.49 -3.54 13.93
C GLU A 221 11.07 -4.75 14.75
N LYS A 222 9.80 -4.82 15.13
CA LYS A 222 9.27 -5.93 15.92
C LYS A 222 9.14 -7.23 15.13
N LEU A 223 8.94 -7.14 13.82
CA LEU A 223 8.94 -8.29 12.92
C LEU A 223 10.35 -8.82 12.62
N GLY A 224 11.41 -8.13 13.10
CA GLY A 224 12.79 -8.52 12.84
C GLY A 224 13.23 -8.29 11.40
N CYS A 225 12.53 -7.45 10.65
CA CYS A 225 12.83 -7.21 9.23
C CYS A 225 13.19 -5.75 8.92
N TYR A 226 13.57 -4.95 9.94
CA TYR A 226 14.06 -3.60 9.73
C TYR A 226 15.25 -3.59 8.77
N ALA A 227 15.19 -2.71 7.78
CA ALA A 227 16.26 -2.47 6.82
C ALA A 227 16.28 -1.00 6.42
N HIS A 228 17.46 -0.47 6.10
CA HIS A 228 17.70 0.92 5.74
C HIS A 228 18.78 1.03 4.66
N ASP A 229 18.67 2.02 3.79
CA ASP A 229 19.72 2.44 2.88
C ASP A 229 19.66 3.96 2.61
N GLU A 230 20.43 4.44 1.64
CA GLU A 230 20.47 5.85 1.24
C GLU A 230 19.10 6.41 0.79
N TYR A 231 18.14 5.54 0.46
CA TYR A 231 16.79 5.89 0.04
C TYR A 231 15.75 5.69 1.15
N GLY A 232 16.22 5.50 2.40
CA GLY A 232 15.40 5.45 3.60
C GLY A 232 15.06 4.04 4.09
N ASP A 233 14.18 4.00 5.08
CA ASP A 233 13.77 2.79 5.77
C ASP A 233 12.85 1.90 4.92
N ILE A 234 12.77 0.62 5.33
CA ILE A 234 11.67 -0.25 4.93
C ILE A 234 10.35 0.35 5.39
N ALA A 235 9.32 0.29 4.55
CA ALA A 235 7.96 0.60 4.97
C ALA A 235 7.17 -0.70 5.12
N VAL A 236 6.45 -0.83 6.24
CA VAL A 236 5.62 -1.99 6.59
C VAL A 236 4.23 -1.50 6.97
N ASN A 237 3.24 -1.83 6.16
CA ASN A 237 1.85 -1.45 6.36
C ASN A 237 0.96 -2.67 6.56
N VAL A 238 0.26 -2.77 7.68
CA VAL A 238 -0.85 -3.71 7.84
C VAL A 238 -2.06 -3.11 7.13
N GLY A 239 -2.38 -3.62 5.94
CA GLY A 239 -3.47 -3.08 5.12
C GLY A 239 -4.80 -3.76 5.35
N LEU A 240 -4.80 -5.05 5.73
CA LEU A 240 -6.00 -5.83 5.99
C LEU A 240 -5.79 -6.71 7.23
N CYS A 241 -6.80 -6.81 8.07
CA CYS A 241 -6.79 -7.72 9.20
C CYS A 241 -8.20 -8.21 9.49
N THR A 242 -8.34 -9.53 9.65
CA THR A 242 -9.59 -10.16 10.03
C THR A 242 -9.38 -11.15 11.17
N PHE A 243 -10.36 -11.24 12.06
CA PHE A 243 -10.50 -12.29 13.06
C PHE A 243 -11.96 -12.70 13.12
N GLU A 244 -12.25 -13.98 12.94
CA GLU A 244 -13.59 -14.51 13.04
C GLU A 244 -13.51 -16.04 13.30
N ASN A 245 -14.39 -16.58 14.14
CA ASN A 245 -14.47 -18.01 14.48
C ASN A 245 -13.13 -18.61 14.95
N GLY A 246 -12.33 -17.81 15.68
CA GLY A 246 -11.01 -18.23 16.16
C GLY A 246 -9.92 -18.28 15.08
N GLU A 247 -10.16 -17.83 13.87
CA GLU A 247 -9.17 -17.74 12.79
C GLU A 247 -8.82 -16.29 12.51
N TYR A 248 -7.53 -16.01 12.29
CA TYR A 248 -7.07 -14.67 11.94
C TYR A 248 -6.23 -14.66 10.66
N SER A 249 -6.29 -13.52 9.98
CA SER A 249 -5.45 -13.18 8.82
C SER A 249 -4.99 -11.73 8.97
N ILE A 250 -3.68 -11.51 8.87
CA ILE A 250 -3.03 -10.19 8.87
C ILE A 250 -2.28 -10.06 7.57
N LYS A 251 -2.70 -9.15 6.69
CA LYS A 251 -2.03 -8.93 5.41
C LYS A 251 -1.24 -7.64 5.45
N ILE A 252 0.02 -7.74 5.10
CA ILE A 252 1.03 -6.71 5.21
C ILE A 252 1.56 -6.39 3.82
N ASN A 253 1.60 -5.12 3.45
CA ASN A 253 2.33 -4.61 2.30
C ASN A 253 3.64 -3.99 2.76
N SER A 254 4.74 -4.34 2.11
CA SER A 254 6.06 -3.79 2.44
C SER A 254 6.74 -3.20 1.22
N ARG A 255 7.54 -2.15 1.46
CA ARG A 255 8.43 -1.53 0.47
C ARG A 255 9.86 -1.68 0.96
N LEU A 256 10.66 -2.48 0.25
CA LEU A 256 12.00 -2.84 0.68
C LEU A 256 13.04 -1.87 0.12
N PRO A 257 13.96 -1.36 0.97
CA PRO A 257 15.14 -0.66 0.48
C PRO A 257 16.04 -1.63 -0.32
N PHE A 258 16.93 -1.09 -1.16
CA PHE A 258 17.81 -1.90 -2.02
C PHE A 258 18.89 -2.68 -1.24
N SER A 259 19.04 -2.40 0.06
CA SER A 259 19.94 -3.13 0.96
C SER A 259 19.42 -4.52 1.34
N THR A 260 18.15 -4.84 1.02
CA THR A 260 17.55 -6.14 1.33
C THR A 260 16.67 -6.62 0.18
N ASP A 261 16.26 -7.88 0.24
CA ASP A 261 15.35 -8.49 -0.71
C ASP A 261 14.20 -9.24 0.00
N THR A 262 13.21 -9.67 -0.77
CA THR A 262 12.04 -10.38 -0.26
C THR A 262 12.41 -11.66 0.49
N ASN A 263 13.39 -12.42 0.02
CA ASN A 263 13.79 -13.68 0.67
C ASN A 263 14.45 -13.41 2.01
N THR A 264 15.34 -12.43 2.09
CA THR A 264 16.02 -12.02 3.32
C THR A 264 15.00 -11.54 4.34
N MET A 265 14.07 -10.64 3.95
CA MET A 265 12.99 -10.17 4.81
C MET A 265 12.11 -11.32 5.29
N PHE A 266 11.67 -12.19 4.38
CA PHE A 266 10.77 -13.31 4.70
C PHE A 266 11.42 -14.29 5.68
N ASN A 267 12.70 -14.62 5.50
CA ASN A 267 13.44 -15.49 6.39
C ASN A 267 13.66 -14.85 7.78
N SER A 268 13.91 -13.54 7.85
CA SER A 268 14.02 -12.81 9.11
C SER A 268 12.71 -12.84 9.90
N ILE A 269 11.59 -12.60 9.24
CA ILE A 269 10.26 -12.69 9.86
C ILE A 269 9.99 -14.13 10.34
N LYS A 270 10.30 -15.14 9.52
CA LYS A 270 10.14 -16.54 9.87
C LYS A 270 10.95 -16.93 11.10
N GLU A 271 12.19 -16.46 11.20
CA GLU A 271 13.04 -16.70 12.37
C GLU A 271 12.49 -16.00 13.62
N THR A 272 11.99 -14.78 13.48
CA THR A 272 11.38 -14.02 14.59
C THR A 272 10.14 -14.73 15.13
N LEU A 273 9.33 -15.32 14.26
CA LEU A 273 8.08 -16.01 14.60
C LEU A 273 8.26 -17.50 14.93
N LYS A 274 9.48 -18.03 14.94
CA LYS A 274 9.72 -19.48 15.09
C LYS A 274 9.18 -20.12 16.37
N CYS A 275 9.02 -19.32 17.44
CA CYS A 275 8.47 -19.78 18.72
C CYS A 275 6.94 -19.73 18.77
N GLU A 276 6.28 -19.15 17.77
CA GLU A 276 4.83 -19.04 17.71
C GLU A 276 4.23 -20.24 16.99
N ASN A 277 3.76 -21.20 17.77
CA ASN A 277 3.13 -22.39 17.23
C ASN A 277 1.82 -22.05 16.52
N GLY A 278 1.64 -22.58 15.30
CA GLY A 278 0.41 -22.41 14.54
C GLY A 278 0.33 -21.14 13.69
N VAL A 279 1.29 -20.22 13.77
CA VAL A 279 1.39 -19.07 12.87
C VAL A 279 1.96 -19.52 11.54
N LYS A 280 1.25 -19.19 10.45
CA LYS A 280 1.69 -19.44 9.08
C LYS A 280 2.05 -18.12 8.41
N LEU A 281 3.25 -18.03 7.88
CA LEU A 281 3.71 -16.91 7.05
C LEU A 281 3.65 -17.30 5.59
N LEU A 282 2.96 -16.51 4.78
CA LEU A 282 2.77 -16.72 3.33
C LEU A 282 3.24 -15.50 2.56
N LEU A 283 3.89 -15.72 1.43
CA LEU A 283 4.17 -14.69 0.44
C LEU A 283 2.98 -14.60 -0.52
N LEU A 284 2.35 -13.44 -0.62
CA LEU A 284 1.19 -13.20 -1.47
C LEU A 284 1.60 -12.62 -2.83
N SER A 285 2.57 -11.72 -2.82
CA SER A 285 3.08 -11.04 -4.02
C SER A 285 4.52 -10.60 -3.83
N ASP A 286 5.27 -10.55 -4.92
CA ASP A 286 6.66 -10.05 -4.97
C ASP A 286 6.87 -9.34 -6.31
N SER A 287 6.84 -8.02 -6.30
CA SER A 287 7.17 -7.16 -7.43
C SER A 287 8.57 -6.61 -7.20
N LYS A 288 9.53 -7.10 -7.97
CA LYS A 288 10.93 -6.70 -7.84
C LYS A 288 11.12 -5.26 -8.26
N GLY A 289 11.73 -4.48 -7.39
CA GLY A 289 12.17 -3.14 -7.71
C GLY A 289 13.31 -3.12 -8.74
N PHE A 290 13.60 -1.94 -9.24
CA PHE A 290 14.72 -1.69 -10.13
C PHE A 290 15.49 -0.45 -9.68
N LYS A 291 16.77 -0.39 -10.08
CA LYS A 291 17.60 0.80 -9.88
C LYS A 291 18.50 0.98 -11.09
N ILE A 292 18.39 2.14 -11.73
CA ILE A 292 19.26 2.58 -12.83
C ILE A 292 20.25 3.59 -12.23
N ASP A 293 21.49 3.62 -12.75
CA ASP A 293 22.45 4.65 -12.34
C ASP A 293 21.87 6.05 -12.66
N PRO A 294 21.65 6.93 -11.66
CA PRO A 294 21.13 8.28 -11.88
C PRO A 294 22.03 9.12 -12.79
N ASN A 295 23.31 8.77 -12.90
CA ASN A 295 24.28 9.43 -13.80
C ASN A 295 24.31 8.81 -15.21
N SER A 296 23.49 7.78 -15.48
CA SER A 296 23.44 7.18 -16.81
C SER A 296 22.97 8.18 -17.86
N LYS A 297 23.44 7.98 -19.09
CA LYS A 297 23.09 8.86 -20.22
C LYS A 297 21.58 9.01 -20.41
N MET A 298 20.81 7.95 -20.18
CA MET A 298 19.36 7.97 -20.32
C MET A 298 18.70 8.91 -19.28
N ILE A 299 19.05 8.75 -18.02
CA ILE A 299 18.51 9.58 -16.93
C ILE A 299 18.89 11.05 -17.12
N GLN A 300 20.15 11.33 -17.51
CA GLN A 300 20.60 12.70 -17.80
C GLN A 300 19.84 13.33 -18.97
N VAL A 301 19.58 12.58 -20.05
CA VAL A 301 18.83 13.10 -21.21
C VAL A 301 17.39 13.44 -20.81
N LEU A 302 16.72 12.59 -20.06
CA LEU A 302 15.34 12.81 -19.59
C LEU A 302 15.27 14.01 -18.64
N THR A 303 16.16 14.06 -17.65
CA THR A 303 16.26 15.19 -16.70
C THR A 303 16.53 16.51 -17.41
N ASN A 304 17.45 16.53 -18.38
CA ASN A 304 17.76 17.74 -19.13
C ASN A 304 16.60 18.17 -20.04
N ALA A 305 15.87 17.22 -20.62
CA ALA A 305 14.67 17.52 -21.40
C ALA A 305 13.58 18.17 -20.53
N TYR A 306 13.33 17.63 -19.35
CA TYR A 306 12.41 18.20 -18.36
C TYR A 306 12.83 19.64 -17.98
N ARG A 307 14.07 19.83 -17.56
CA ARG A 307 14.61 21.15 -17.19
C ARG A 307 14.50 22.18 -18.31
N LYS A 308 14.75 21.77 -19.55
CA LYS A 308 14.64 22.64 -20.73
C LYS A 308 13.19 23.09 -21.00
N VAL A 309 12.22 22.21 -20.78
CA VAL A 309 10.80 22.49 -21.05
C VAL A 309 10.17 23.29 -19.92
N THR A 310 10.47 22.95 -18.68
CA THR A 310 9.82 23.53 -17.50
C THR A 310 10.55 24.73 -16.92
N GLY A 311 11.86 24.87 -17.19
CA GLY A 311 12.72 25.83 -16.52
C GLY A 311 13.10 25.43 -15.08
N ASP A 312 12.60 24.32 -14.59
CA ASP A 312 12.92 23.81 -13.26
C ASP A 312 14.29 23.12 -13.25
N VAL A 313 15.28 23.81 -12.72
CA VAL A 313 16.66 23.32 -12.62
C VAL A 313 16.97 22.68 -11.25
N LYS A 314 16.00 22.68 -10.32
CA LYS A 314 16.20 22.21 -8.95
C LYS A 314 15.76 20.75 -8.74
N SER A 315 14.75 20.31 -9.48
CA SER A 315 14.26 18.93 -9.35
C SER A 315 15.29 17.94 -9.85
N GLU A 316 15.53 16.92 -9.03
CA GLU A 316 16.46 15.83 -9.30
C GLU A 316 15.69 14.54 -9.66
N PRO A 317 16.35 13.57 -10.34
CA PRO A 317 15.77 12.24 -10.55
C PRO A 317 15.25 11.60 -9.25
N ILE A 318 14.14 10.89 -9.33
CA ILE A 318 13.37 10.41 -8.19
C ILE A 318 13.60 8.90 -8.00
N CYS A 319 13.79 8.48 -6.75
CA CYS A 319 13.53 7.12 -6.31
C CYS A 319 12.09 7.05 -5.78
N THR A 320 11.23 6.22 -6.38
CA THR A 320 9.86 6.07 -5.88
C THR A 320 9.87 5.47 -4.50
N LEU A 321 9.29 6.20 -3.58
CA LEU A 321 9.12 6.12 -2.14
C LEU A 321 9.83 7.22 -1.37
N SER A 322 10.46 8.15 -2.04
CA SER A 322 10.84 9.41 -1.43
C SER A 322 9.73 10.45 -1.67
N LEU A 323 8.49 10.13 -1.29
CA LEU A 323 7.41 11.12 -1.17
C LEU A 323 7.65 12.11 -0.01
N ILE A 324 8.85 12.09 0.57
CA ILE A 324 9.26 13.02 1.63
C ILE A 324 9.48 14.44 1.10
N HIS A 325 9.40 14.64 -0.21
CA HIS A 325 9.63 15.95 -0.83
C HIS A 325 8.36 16.63 -1.39
N ILE A 326 7.18 16.14 -1.00
CA ILE A 326 5.95 16.89 -1.29
C ILE A 326 5.63 17.85 -0.14
#